data_030d53cbcb0741e4f59cb197ceaf2c4f
#
_entry.id   030d53cbcb0741e4f59cb197ceaf2c4f
#
_cell.length_a   1.000
_cell.length_b   1.000
_cell.length_c   1.000
_cell.angle_alpha   90.00
_cell.angle_beta   90.00
_cell.angle_gamma   90.00
#
_symmetry.space_group_name_H-M   'P 1'
#
loop_
_entity.id
_entity.type
_entity.pdbx_description
1 polymer ?
#
loop_
_entity_poly.entity_id
_entity_poly.type
_entity_poly.pdbx_seq_one_letter_code
_entity_poly.pdbx_strand_id
1 'polypeptide(L)'
;TGGYLGYRVLEAADRGVKVRLLVDDMDARSKNYGFAALDAHPNIDVRMFNPFETRESSFALAFEAIGSFGRINRRMHNKTWIADNRIAIVGGRNIGDEYFGASDEVNFVDLDFAMIGPIVRQASESFDKYWNSPLAYPMAILAPEAVTPGALEKLRAQFKAWVPTESQKRYVSELQENDEGSA
;
A
#
# COMPACT_ATOMS: atom_id res chain seq x y z
N THR A 1 8.45 -7.80 -1.63
CA THR A 1 8.01 -6.68 -2.49
C THR A 1 7.36 -5.57 -1.68
N GLY A 2 6.30 -5.83 -0.91
CA GLY A 2 5.58 -4.78 -0.18
C GLY A 2 6.42 -4.00 0.81
N GLY A 3 7.32 -4.65 1.56
CA GLY A 3 8.25 -3.99 2.46
C GLY A 3 9.24 -3.07 1.74
N TYR A 4 9.77 -3.51 0.60
CA TYR A 4 10.68 -2.70 -0.22
C TYR A 4 9.98 -1.45 -0.77
N LEU A 5 8.74 -1.61 -1.26
CA LEU A 5 7.95 -0.48 -1.72
C LEU A 5 7.64 0.51 -0.59
N GLY A 6 7.29 0.01 0.60
CA GLY A 6 7.10 0.86 1.79
C GLY A 6 8.35 1.64 2.17
N TYR A 7 9.51 1.03 2.08
CA TYR A 7 10.80 1.69 2.27
C TYR A 7 11.01 2.82 1.24
N ARG A 8 10.79 2.56 -0.06
CA ARG A 8 10.93 3.57 -1.12
C ARG A 8 9.93 4.72 -0.99
N VAL A 9 8.70 4.43 -0.53
CA VAL A 9 7.70 5.45 -0.20
C VAL A 9 8.20 6.35 0.92
N LEU A 10 8.76 5.78 1.99
CA LEU A 10 9.31 6.54 3.12
C LEU A 10 10.48 7.43 2.68
N GLU A 11 11.40 6.90 1.86
CA GLU A 11 12.51 7.70 1.29
C GLU A 11 11.99 8.86 0.43
N ALA A 12 10.95 8.63 -0.37
CA ALA A 12 10.34 9.71 -1.17
C ALA A 12 9.73 10.79 -0.27
N ALA A 13 9.01 10.39 0.78
CA ALA A 13 8.43 11.31 1.75
C ALA A 13 9.49 12.12 2.51
N ASP A 14 10.65 11.52 2.82
CA ASP A 14 11.80 12.18 3.43
C ASP A 14 12.38 13.28 2.52
N ARG A 15 12.30 13.09 1.21
CA ARG A 15 12.67 14.11 0.21
C ARG A 15 11.61 15.19 0.01
N GLY A 16 10.49 15.13 0.73
CA GLY A 16 9.41 16.12 0.66
C GLY A 16 8.25 15.75 -0.26
N VAL A 17 8.23 14.56 -0.85
CA VAL A 17 7.11 14.08 -1.67
C VAL A 17 5.89 13.83 -0.78
N LYS A 18 4.74 14.37 -1.17
CA LYS A 18 3.46 14.10 -0.52
C LYS A 18 2.89 12.78 -1.05
N VAL A 19 2.62 11.85 -0.15
CA VAL A 19 2.15 10.51 -0.49
C VAL A 19 0.78 10.27 0.12
N ARG A 20 -0.14 9.72 -0.67
CA ARG A 20 -1.44 9.23 -0.22
C ARG A 20 -1.52 7.73 -0.50
N LEU A 21 -1.71 6.93 0.54
CA LEU A 21 -1.88 5.50 0.46
C LEU A 21 -3.32 5.12 0.78
N LEU A 22 -4.01 4.52 -0.19
CA LEU A 22 -5.34 3.98 0.01
C LEU A 22 -5.28 2.45 -0.11
N VAL A 23 -5.60 1.75 0.96
CA VAL A 23 -5.44 0.29 1.07
C VAL A 23 -6.79 -0.35 1.37
N ASP A 24 -7.07 -1.50 0.77
CA ASP A 24 -8.21 -2.32 1.15
C ASP A 24 -7.90 -3.12 2.43
N ASP A 25 -8.87 -3.25 3.33
CA ASP A 25 -8.64 -3.85 4.65
C ASP A 25 -8.46 -5.38 4.64
N MET A 26 -8.75 -6.08 3.53
CA MET A 26 -8.61 -7.55 3.49
C MET A 26 -7.18 -8.03 3.78
N ASP A 27 -6.19 -7.35 3.21
CA ASP A 27 -4.77 -7.71 3.40
C ASP A 27 -4.05 -6.85 4.46
N ALA A 28 -4.68 -5.76 4.88
CA ALA A 28 -4.03 -4.74 5.71
C ALA A 28 -4.03 -5.06 7.21
N ARG A 29 -4.92 -5.95 7.68
CA ARG A 29 -5.14 -6.21 9.12
C ARG A 29 -3.89 -6.60 9.89
N SER A 30 -3.08 -7.49 9.33
CA SER A 30 -1.81 -7.92 9.95
C SER A 30 -0.70 -6.86 9.86
N LYS A 31 -0.93 -5.78 9.09
CA LYS A 31 0.06 -4.75 8.76
C LYS A 31 -0.27 -3.38 9.38
N ASN A 32 -1.27 -3.32 10.28
CA ASN A 32 -1.74 -2.07 10.89
C ASN A 32 -0.61 -1.22 11.48
N TYR A 33 0.31 -1.83 12.22
CA TYR A 33 1.45 -1.11 12.80
C TYR A 33 2.35 -0.48 11.75
N GLY A 34 2.60 -1.15 10.64
CA GLY A 34 3.39 -0.62 9.53
C GLY A 34 2.71 0.58 8.86
N PHE A 35 1.42 0.47 8.60
CA PHE A 35 0.63 1.57 8.01
C PHE A 35 0.47 2.75 8.96
N ALA A 36 0.24 2.51 10.26
CA ALA A 36 0.19 3.56 11.27
C ALA A 36 1.55 4.26 11.46
N ALA A 37 2.64 3.51 11.36
CA ALA A 37 3.97 4.08 11.41
C ALA A 37 4.30 4.94 10.19
N LEU A 38 3.83 4.54 8.99
CA LEU A 38 3.94 5.38 7.78
C LEU A 38 3.09 6.64 7.89
N ASP A 39 1.84 6.53 8.39
CA ASP A 39 0.91 7.65 8.62
C ASP A 39 1.45 8.68 9.62
N ALA A 40 2.35 8.28 10.52
CA ALA A 40 3.03 9.20 11.44
C ALA A 40 4.04 10.13 10.75
N HIS A 41 4.37 9.90 9.47
CA HIS A 41 5.24 10.79 8.71
C HIS A 41 4.47 12.00 8.17
N PRO A 42 4.96 13.26 8.31
CA PRO A 42 4.21 14.48 7.96
C PRO A 42 3.88 14.62 6.46
N ASN A 43 4.50 13.80 5.61
CA ASN A 43 4.28 13.77 4.17
C ASN A 43 3.55 12.51 3.69
N ILE A 44 3.05 11.66 4.57
CA ILE A 44 2.33 10.44 4.21
C ILE A 44 0.97 10.44 4.91
N ASP A 45 -0.10 10.29 4.13
CA ASP A 45 -1.46 10.07 4.62
C ASP A 45 -1.89 8.65 4.24
N VAL A 46 -2.34 7.85 5.21
CA VAL A 46 -2.82 6.49 4.98
C VAL A 46 -4.30 6.39 5.31
N ARG A 47 -5.09 5.84 4.38
CA ARG A 47 -6.49 5.49 4.59
C ARG A 47 -6.76 4.04 4.26
N MET A 48 -7.64 3.43 5.06
CA MET A 48 -8.20 2.11 4.80
C MET A 48 -9.57 2.25 4.13
N PHE A 49 -9.77 1.56 3.03
CA PHE A 49 -11.05 1.53 2.34
C PHE A 49 -11.93 0.41 2.87
N ASN A 50 -13.18 0.74 3.23
CA ASN A 50 -14.20 -0.17 3.69
C ASN A 50 -13.72 -1.15 4.78
N PRO A 51 -13.20 -0.64 5.92
CA PRO A 51 -12.66 -1.48 6.98
C PRO A 51 -13.75 -2.36 7.60
N PHE A 52 -13.37 -3.52 8.10
CA PHE A 52 -14.24 -4.36 8.91
C PHE A 52 -14.52 -3.68 10.25
N GLU A 53 -15.76 -3.75 10.73
CA GLU A 53 -16.16 -3.18 12.02
C GLU A 53 -15.51 -3.93 13.17
N THR A 54 -15.40 -5.27 13.04
CA THR A 54 -14.83 -6.13 14.06
C THR A 54 -13.45 -6.61 13.62
N ARG A 55 -12.40 -6.03 14.18
CA ARG A 55 -11.01 -6.36 13.82
C ARG A 55 -10.37 -7.41 14.75
N GLU A 56 -11.02 -7.77 15.87
CA GLU A 56 -10.41 -8.55 16.95
C GLU A 56 -10.62 -10.07 16.88
N SER A 57 -11.67 -10.58 16.23
CA SER A 57 -11.91 -12.02 16.20
C SER A 57 -12.48 -12.54 14.87
N SER A 58 -12.03 -13.73 14.46
CA SER A 58 -12.50 -14.42 13.26
C SER A 58 -13.99 -14.80 13.33
N PHE A 59 -14.52 -15.05 14.54
CA PHE A 59 -15.93 -15.37 14.75
C PHE A 59 -16.83 -14.15 14.54
N ALA A 60 -16.41 -13.00 15.08
CA ALA A 60 -17.14 -11.75 14.90
C ALA A 60 -17.16 -11.30 13.43
N LEU A 61 -16.07 -11.55 12.69
CA LEU A 61 -16.03 -11.34 11.24
C LEU A 61 -17.03 -12.21 10.47
N ALA A 62 -17.21 -13.48 10.88
CA ALA A 62 -18.18 -14.36 10.24
C ALA A 62 -19.62 -13.86 10.47
N PHE A 63 -19.94 -13.37 11.67
CA PHE A 63 -21.23 -12.73 11.97
C PHE A 63 -21.41 -11.40 11.23
N GLU A 64 -20.40 -10.57 11.15
CA GLU A 64 -20.43 -9.34 10.35
C GLU A 64 -20.62 -9.64 8.87
N ALA A 65 -19.98 -10.70 8.34
CA ALA A 65 -20.15 -11.13 6.96
C ALA A 65 -21.58 -11.52 6.63
N ILE A 66 -22.30 -12.15 7.57
CA ILE A 66 -23.71 -12.52 7.39
C ILE A 66 -24.62 -11.30 7.46
N GLY A 67 -24.38 -10.38 8.42
CA GLY A 67 -25.23 -9.21 8.63
C GLY A 67 -24.98 -8.05 7.65
N SER A 68 -23.77 -7.93 7.13
CA SER A 68 -23.30 -6.81 6.30
C SER A 68 -22.78 -7.23 4.93
N PHE A 69 -23.28 -8.35 4.39
CA PHE A 69 -22.80 -8.96 3.14
C PHE A 69 -22.71 -7.95 1.97
N GLY A 70 -23.72 -7.09 1.83
CA GLY A 70 -23.73 -6.06 0.77
C GLY A 70 -22.65 -4.99 0.94
N ARG A 71 -22.20 -4.68 2.17
CA ARG A 71 -21.11 -3.74 2.47
C ARG A 71 -19.75 -4.41 2.29
N ILE A 72 -19.59 -5.59 2.87
CA ILE A 72 -18.32 -6.35 2.82
C ILE A 72 -17.95 -6.72 1.38
N ASN A 73 -18.92 -6.97 0.52
CA ASN A 73 -18.71 -7.31 -0.89
C ASN A 73 -18.32 -6.10 -1.77
N ARG A 74 -18.37 -4.87 -1.25
CA ARG A 74 -17.90 -3.66 -1.94
C ARG A 74 -16.41 -3.44 -1.69
N ARG A 75 -15.58 -4.35 -2.17
CA ARG A 75 -14.12 -4.25 -2.02
C ARG A 75 -13.51 -3.38 -3.11
N MET A 76 -12.47 -2.64 -2.74
CA MET A 76 -11.68 -1.89 -3.70
C MET A 76 -10.64 -2.83 -4.34
N HIS A 77 -10.82 -3.11 -5.63
CA HIS A 77 -9.92 -4.00 -6.37
C HIS A 77 -8.96 -3.26 -7.32
N ASN A 78 -8.99 -1.94 -7.28
CA ASN A 78 -8.15 -1.08 -8.11
C ASN A 78 -6.69 -1.15 -7.64
N LYS A 79 -5.78 -1.38 -8.59
CA LYS A 79 -4.34 -1.28 -8.37
C LYS A 79 -3.84 -0.12 -9.22
N THR A 80 -3.48 0.95 -8.55
CA THR A 80 -3.13 2.20 -9.21
C THR A 80 -1.96 2.87 -8.49
N TRP A 81 -0.98 3.30 -9.27
CA TRP A 81 0.13 4.13 -8.82
C TRP A 81 0.15 5.40 -9.67
N ILE A 82 0.12 6.57 -9.06
CA ILE A 82 0.08 7.85 -9.77
C ILE A 82 1.18 8.74 -9.22
N ALA A 83 1.98 9.31 -10.12
CA ALA A 83 3.01 10.30 -9.77
C ALA A 83 2.71 11.64 -10.45
N ASP A 84 2.53 12.69 -9.61
CA ASP A 84 2.40 14.11 -9.99
C ASP A 84 1.31 14.40 -11.05
N ASN A 85 0.29 13.57 -11.18
CA ASN A 85 -0.71 13.64 -12.25
C ASN A 85 -0.11 13.62 -13.67
N ARG A 86 1.11 13.09 -13.83
CA ARG A 86 1.85 13.04 -15.09
C ARG A 86 2.04 11.64 -15.63
N ILE A 87 2.20 10.68 -14.74
CA ILE A 87 2.30 9.25 -15.06
C ILE A 87 1.40 8.45 -14.11
N ALA A 88 0.78 7.40 -14.63
CA ALA A 88 0.06 6.42 -13.84
C ALA A 88 0.39 4.99 -14.30
N ILE A 89 0.41 4.07 -13.36
CA ILE A 89 0.43 2.63 -13.62
C ILE A 89 -0.88 2.08 -13.08
N VAL A 90 -1.63 1.37 -13.89
CA VAL A 90 -2.89 0.71 -13.51
C VAL A 90 -2.90 -0.73 -14.02
N GLY A 91 -3.45 -1.63 -13.23
CA GLY A 91 -3.47 -3.04 -13.62
C GLY A 91 -4.18 -3.94 -12.63
N GLY A 92 -3.90 -5.23 -12.75
CA GLY A 92 -4.42 -6.26 -11.87
C GLY A 92 -3.44 -6.68 -10.78
N ARG A 93 -2.16 -6.30 -10.88
CA ARG A 93 -1.07 -6.74 -10.01
C ARG A 93 -1.22 -6.23 -8.58
N ASN A 94 -1.35 -7.15 -7.63
CA ASN A 94 -1.25 -6.82 -6.21
C ASN A 94 0.21 -6.58 -5.80
N ILE A 95 0.41 -5.87 -4.68
CA ILE A 95 1.74 -5.68 -4.09
C ILE A 95 2.04 -6.88 -3.19
N GLY A 96 2.45 -7.98 -3.80
CA GLY A 96 2.82 -9.24 -3.16
C GLY A 96 4.00 -9.87 -3.89
N ASP A 97 4.78 -10.71 -3.20
CA ASP A 97 5.97 -11.34 -3.79
C ASP A 97 5.61 -12.26 -4.95
N GLU A 98 4.45 -12.89 -4.88
CA GLU A 98 3.88 -13.77 -5.90
C GLU A 98 3.52 -13.06 -7.21
N TYR A 99 3.35 -11.74 -7.21
CA TYR A 99 3.06 -10.95 -8.41
C TYR A 99 4.29 -10.34 -9.07
N PHE A 100 5.43 -10.40 -8.38
CA PHE A 100 6.69 -9.81 -8.85
C PHE A 100 7.79 -10.85 -9.09
N GLY A 101 7.43 -12.13 -9.19
CA GLY A 101 8.39 -13.20 -9.41
C GLY A 101 9.34 -13.43 -8.24
N ALA A 102 8.98 -12.99 -7.04
CA ALA A 102 9.78 -13.06 -5.84
C ALA A 102 9.31 -14.16 -4.84
N SER A 103 8.31 -14.95 -5.22
CA SER A 103 7.84 -16.08 -4.45
C SER A 103 8.51 -17.38 -4.92
N ASP A 104 8.94 -18.20 -3.97
CA ASP A 104 9.52 -19.53 -4.25
C ASP A 104 8.44 -20.59 -4.52
N GLU A 105 7.18 -20.32 -4.17
CA GLU A 105 6.09 -21.31 -4.27
C GLU A 105 5.23 -21.10 -5.52
N VAL A 106 4.64 -19.89 -5.68
CA VAL A 106 3.72 -19.56 -6.76
C VAL A 106 3.98 -18.15 -7.25
N ASN A 107 4.03 -17.97 -8.58
CA ASN A 107 4.09 -16.64 -9.18
C ASN A 107 2.92 -16.46 -10.15
N PHE A 108 2.20 -15.36 -9.99
CA PHE A 108 1.09 -14.98 -10.87
C PHE A 108 1.56 -14.10 -12.01
N VAL A 109 0.94 -14.27 -13.16
CA VAL A 109 1.11 -13.38 -14.32
C VAL A 109 -0.07 -12.41 -14.34
N ASP A 110 0.23 -11.14 -14.40
CA ASP A 110 -0.77 -10.08 -14.47
C ASP A 110 -0.33 -8.99 -15.45
N LEU A 111 -1.25 -8.15 -15.87
CA LEU A 111 -1.02 -7.09 -16.85
C LEU A 111 -1.21 -5.72 -16.22
N ASP A 112 -0.20 -4.87 -16.38
CA ASP A 112 -0.24 -3.48 -15.98
C ASP A 112 0.00 -2.57 -17.20
N PHE A 113 -0.60 -1.39 -17.15
CA PHE A 113 -0.46 -0.36 -18.18
C PHE A 113 0.17 0.89 -17.58
N ALA A 114 1.29 1.32 -18.15
CA ALA A 114 1.85 2.64 -17.89
C ALA A 114 1.17 3.67 -18.79
N MET A 115 0.68 4.74 -18.20
CA MET A 115 -0.09 5.77 -18.88
C MET A 115 0.55 7.15 -18.68
N ILE A 116 0.54 7.96 -19.73
CA ILE A 116 0.97 9.36 -19.72
C ILE A 116 -0.09 10.24 -20.44
N GLY A 117 -0.01 11.55 -20.23
CA GLY A 117 -0.91 12.50 -20.89
C GLY A 117 -2.28 12.63 -20.20
N PRO A 118 -3.33 13.08 -20.93
CA PRO A 118 -4.61 13.46 -20.33
C PRO A 118 -5.33 12.36 -19.58
N ILE A 119 -5.11 11.09 -19.93
CA ILE A 119 -5.72 9.91 -19.29
C ILE A 119 -5.31 9.79 -17.81
N VAL A 120 -4.11 10.25 -17.44
CA VAL A 120 -3.63 10.22 -16.06
C VAL A 120 -4.51 11.05 -15.13
N ARG A 121 -5.08 12.16 -15.64
CA ARG A 121 -6.03 12.97 -14.88
C ARG A 121 -7.29 12.17 -14.51
N GLN A 122 -7.80 11.35 -15.44
CA GLN A 122 -8.96 10.49 -15.17
C GLN A 122 -8.64 9.41 -14.12
N ALA A 123 -7.42 8.86 -14.15
CA ALA A 123 -6.96 7.95 -13.12
C ALA A 123 -6.89 8.64 -11.75
N SER A 124 -6.39 9.88 -11.70
CA SER A 124 -6.34 10.69 -10.48
C SER A 124 -7.73 11.03 -9.95
N GLU A 125 -8.66 11.41 -10.81
CA GLU A 125 -10.06 11.66 -10.44
C GLU A 125 -10.74 10.41 -9.90
N SER A 126 -10.43 9.24 -10.45
CA SER A 126 -10.91 7.97 -9.94
C SER A 126 -10.35 7.68 -8.55
N PHE A 127 -9.04 7.85 -8.33
CA PHE A 127 -8.42 7.74 -7.02
C PHE A 127 -9.05 8.69 -6.01
N ASP A 128 -9.26 9.96 -6.37
CA ASP A 128 -9.84 10.97 -5.48
C ASP A 128 -11.29 10.64 -5.07
N LYS A 129 -12.08 10.00 -5.94
CA LYS A 129 -13.42 9.51 -5.58
C LYS A 129 -13.37 8.45 -4.47
N TYR A 130 -12.42 7.50 -4.56
CA TYR A 130 -12.21 6.50 -3.50
C TYR A 130 -11.64 7.15 -2.22
N TRP A 131 -10.64 8.01 -2.37
CA TRP A 131 -10.00 8.71 -1.27
C TRP A 131 -10.96 9.56 -0.45
N ASN A 132 -11.87 10.27 -1.10
CA ASN A 132 -12.87 11.13 -0.47
C ASN A 132 -14.19 10.40 -0.15
N SER A 133 -14.25 9.09 -0.36
CA SER A 133 -15.41 8.29 -0.02
C SER A 133 -15.64 8.26 1.50
N PRO A 134 -16.90 8.23 1.96
CA PRO A 134 -17.20 7.99 3.38
C PRO A 134 -16.74 6.59 3.87
N LEU A 135 -16.33 5.71 2.96
CA LEU A 135 -15.76 4.40 3.26
C LEU A 135 -14.22 4.41 3.41
N ALA A 136 -13.56 5.54 3.18
CA ALA A 136 -12.11 5.70 3.33
C ALA A 136 -11.79 6.34 4.68
N TYR A 137 -11.34 5.53 5.62
CA TYR A 137 -11.07 5.94 7.01
C TYR A 137 -9.59 6.22 7.22
N PRO A 138 -9.21 7.36 7.84
CA PRO A 138 -7.82 7.61 8.25
C PRO A 138 -7.30 6.52 9.19
N MET A 139 -6.04 6.15 9.02
CA MET A 139 -5.40 5.12 9.84
C MET A 139 -5.42 5.44 11.34
N ALA A 140 -5.23 6.71 11.69
CA ALA A 140 -5.26 7.19 13.06
C ALA A 140 -6.62 6.95 13.78
N ILE A 141 -7.73 6.85 13.03
CA ILE A 141 -9.06 6.55 13.60
C ILE A 141 -9.26 5.04 13.76
N LEU A 142 -8.74 4.25 12.82
CA LEU A 142 -8.98 2.81 12.78
C LEU A 142 -8.11 2.00 13.73
N ALA A 143 -6.90 2.45 13.98
CA ALA A 143 -5.93 1.76 14.83
C ALA A 143 -5.17 2.77 15.71
N PRO A 144 -5.88 3.50 16.58
CA PRO A 144 -5.25 4.50 17.45
C PRO A 144 -4.19 3.88 18.37
N GLU A 145 -4.34 2.62 18.74
CA GLU A 145 -3.36 1.84 19.51
C GLU A 145 -2.05 1.56 18.76
N ALA A 146 -2.11 1.58 17.43
CA ALA A 146 -0.92 1.40 16.59
C ALA A 146 -0.15 2.72 16.38
N VAL A 147 -0.78 3.86 16.62
CA VAL A 147 -0.15 5.19 16.56
C VAL A 147 0.61 5.44 17.87
N THR A 148 1.76 4.83 18.03
CA THR A 148 2.59 4.94 19.24
C THR A 148 3.74 5.91 19.03
N PRO A 149 4.17 6.66 20.09
CA PRO A 149 5.39 7.44 20.03
C PRO A 149 6.56 6.57 19.58
N GLY A 150 7.33 7.04 18.59
CA GLY A 150 8.48 6.31 18.06
C GLY A 150 8.13 5.18 17.08
N ALA A 151 6.87 5.03 16.64
CA ALA A 151 6.49 4.02 15.64
C ALA A 151 7.24 4.23 14.31
N LEU A 152 7.35 5.46 13.85
CA LEU A 152 8.08 5.80 12.64
C LEU A 152 9.57 5.48 12.76
N GLU A 153 10.20 5.79 13.88
CA GLU A 153 11.60 5.50 14.18
C GLU A 153 11.87 4.00 14.22
N LYS A 154 10.95 3.23 14.81
CA LYS A 154 11.02 1.76 14.79
C LYS A 154 10.92 1.21 13.36
N LEU A 155 9.99 1.73 12.57
CA LEU A 155 9.85 1.33 11.16
C LEU A 155 11.11 1.65 10.36
N ARG A 156 11.70 2.84 10.56
CA ARG A 156 12.98 3.23 9.93
C ARG A 156 14.11 2.27 10.32
N ALA A 157 14.22 1.93 11.60
CA ALA A 157 15.22 0.99 12.08
C ALA A 157 15.02 -0.41 11.47
N GLN A 158 13.78 -0.88 11.38
CA GLN A 158 13.44 -2.15 10.73
C GLN A 158 13.82 -2.14 9.25
N PHE A 159 13.48 -1.11 8.49
CA PHE A 159 13.87 -0.99 7.08
C PHE A 159 15.38 -0.92 6.92
N LYS A 160 16.08 -0.15 7.75
CA LYS A 160 17.55 -0.06 7.72
C LYS A 160 18.23 -1.40 7.98
N ALA A 161 17.67 -2.25 8.83
CA ALA A 161 18.19 -3.58 9.10
C ALA A 161 17.84 -4.59 8.00
N TRP A 162 16.66 -4.45 7.38
CA TRP A 162 16.10 -5.42 6.44
C TRP A 162 16.54 -5.17 4.99
N VAL A 163 16.61 -3.91 4.54
CA VAL A 163 16.94 -3.57 3.14
C VAL A 163 18.26 -4.16 2.65
N PRO A 164 19.38 -4.14 3.43
CA PRO A 164 20.62 -4.77 2.98
C PRO A 164 20.47 -6.28 2.73
N THR A 165 19.64 -6.96 3.52
CA THR A 165 19.40 -8.41 3.37
C THR A 165 18.53 -8.68 2.12
N GLU A 166 17.53 -7.84 1.88
CA GLU A 166 16.65 -7.97 0.71
C GLU A 166 17.34 -7.54 -0.59
N SER A 167 18.27 -6.58 -0.55
CA SER A 167 19.05 -6.17 -1.73
C SER A 167 19.94 -7.28 -2.28
N GLN A 168 20.22 -8.32 -1.49
CA GLN A 168 20.93 -9.52 -1.93
C GLN A 168 20.04 -10.50 -2.69
N LYS A 169 18.71 -10.34 -2.63
CA LYS A 169 17.81 -11.18 -3.42
C LYS A 169 17.89 -10.79 -4.89
N ARG A 170 17.97 -11.78 -5.75
CA ARG A 170 18.11 -11.63 -7.20
C ARG A 170 17.16 -10.56 -7.79
N TYR A 171 15.90 -10.59 -7.38
CA TYR A 171 14.89 -9.64 -7.84
C TYR A 171 15.25 -8.17 -7.54
N VAL A 172 15.75 -7.89 -6.33
CA VAL A 172 16.11 -6.51 -5.93
C VAL A 172 17.40 -6.07 -6.61
N SER A 173 18.38 -6.97 -6.80
CA SER A 173 19.60 -6.65 -7.56
C SER A 173 19.30 -6.33 -9.02
N GLU A 174 18.41 -7.09 -9.67
CA GLU A 174 17.98 -6.82 -11.04
C GLU A 174 17.26 -5.46 -11.17
N LEU A 175 16.46 -5.04 -10.17
CA LEU A 175 15.84 -3.71 -10.14
C LEU A 175 16.89 -2.59 -10.01
N GLN A 176 17.90 -2.78 -9.15
CA GLN A 176 18.96 -1.79 -8.92
C GLN A 176 19.86 -1.63 -10.15
N GLU A 177 20.23 -2.73 -10.80
CA GLU A 177 21.03 -2.71 -12.04
C GLU A 177 20.30 -1.96 -13.17
N ASN A 178 18.97 -2.09 -13.26
CA ASN A 178 18.17 -1.36 -14.24
C ASN A 178 18.02 0.13 -13.92
N ASP A 179 18.07 0.53 -12.65
CA ASP A 179 17.98 1.92 -12.22
C ASP A 179 19.31 2.66 -12.52
N GLU A 180 20.45 2.01 -12.30
CA GLU A 180 21.79 2.57 -12.60
C GLU A 180 22.07 2.66 -14.11
N GLY A 181 21.47 1.81 -14.93
CA GLY A 181 21.61 1.86 -16.39
C GLY A 181 20.78 2.94 -17.08
N SER A 182 19.96 3.70 -16.35
CA SER A 182 19.03 4.71 -16.87
C SER A 182 19.49 6.16 -16.56
N ALA A 183 20.68 6.37 -16.01
CA ALA A 183 21.22 7.66 -15.61
C ALA A 183 22.14 8.30 -16.68
#